data_be0e8bd666137fc95a9cda503cfd2aae
#
_entry.id   be0e8bd666137fc95a9cda503cfd2aae
#
_cell.length_a   1.000
_cell.length_b   1.000
_cell.length_c   1.000
_cell.angle_alpha   90.00
_cell.angle_beta   90.00
_cell.angle_gamma   90.00
#
_symmetry.space_group_name_H-M   'P 1'
#
loop_
_entity.id
_entity.type
_entity.pdbx_description
1 polymer ?
#
loop_
_entity_poly.entity_id
_entity_poly.type
_entity_poly.pdbx_seq_one_letter_code
_entity_poly.pdbx_strand_id
1 'polypeptide(L)'
;MWQLHQFPLCPFSRKVRLLLTEKGVEHELVRQSPWLHQDEFIDLNPAGQTPVLVEEAKGIVLIDSGAICEYFEETLEKAPMLPGTAKDRAEVRRLVSWFDHKLYGEVVGPLLEERMRKRIVSRDPPDTRILREAMKVANAHLDYLDYLLDHRRWLAGPVLSLADLTAAAHLSVADYLGGLDWRGHKQTMEWYAVMKSRPSFRPFLGERMEVIAPPSHYDKVDFF
;
A
#
# COMPACT_ATOMS: atom_id res chain seq x y z
N MET A 1 10.60 18.64 10.61
CA MET A 1 10.22 17.99 9.33
C MET A 1 10.00 16.52 9.62
N TRP A 2 8.97 15.91 9.03
CA TRP A 2 8.66 14.50 9.24
C TRP A 2 9.67 13.59 8.55
N GLN A 3 10.09 12.52 9.21
CA GLN A 3 10.91 11.43 8.67
C GLN A 3 10.09 10.15 8.66
N LEU A 4 9.87 9.57 7.48
CA LEU A 4 9.15 8.31 7.33
C LEU A 4 10.11 7.16 7.14
N HIS A 5 10.28 6.36 8.17
CA HIS A 5 11.00 5.10 8.12
C HIS A 5 10.15 4.08 7.38
N GLN A 6 10.62 3.63 6.21
CA GLN A 6 9.81 2.87 5.28
C GLN A 6 10.61 1.84 4.48
N PHE A 7 9.93 0.83 3.97
CA PHE A 7 10.46 -0.08 2.95
C PHE A 7 9.68 0.12 1.63
N PRO A 8 10.35 0.27 0.47
CA PRO A 8 9.69 0.66 -0.78
C PRO A 8 8.56 -0.27 -1.24
N LEU A 9 8.65 -1.57 -0.98
CA LEU A 9 7.59 -2.54 -1.28
C LEU A 9 6.76 -2.93 -0.03
N CYS A 10 6.78 -2.15 1.03
CA CYS A 10 5.83 -2.29 2.12
C CYS A 10 4.52 -1.57 1.77
N PRO A 11 3.38 -2.28 1.62
CA PRO A 11 2.12 -1.65 1.25
C PRO A 11 1.64 -0.66 2.32
N PHE A 12 1.90 -0.94 3.59
CA PHE A 12 1.58 -0.05 4.71
C PHE A 12 2.38 1.26 4.64
N SER A 13 3.66 1.18 4.25
CA SER A 13 4.48 2.38 4.00
C SER A 13 3.98 3.16 2.79
N ARG A 14 3.62 2.48 1.70
CA ARG A 14 3.04 3.13 0.51
C ARG A 14 1.72 3.83 0.84
N LYS A 15 0.85 3.23 1.64
CA LYS A 15 -0.38 3.86 2.11
C LYS A 15 -0.11 5.19 2.82
N VAL A 16 0.84 5.22 3.75
CA VAL A 16 1.22 6.44 4.47
C VAL A 16 1.83 7.47 3.52
N ARG A 17 2.72 7.08 2.61
CA ARG A 17 3.30 7.98 1.60
C ARG A 17 2.23 8.62 0.71
N LEU A 18 1.23 7.85 0.27
CA LEU A 18 0.09 8.38 -0.49
C LEU A 18 -0.66 9.42 0.35
N LEU A 19 -1.02 9.08 1.58
CA LEU A 19 -1.76 9.99 2.46
C LEU A 19 -1.01 11.30 2.70
N LEU A 20 0.27 11.23 3.09
CA LEU A 20 1.08 12.42 3.38
C LEU A 20 1.17 13.32 2.15
N THR A 21 1.38 12.74 0.96
CA THR A 21 1.45 13.50 -0.29
C THR A 21 0.09 14.12 -0.66
N GLU A 22 -1.02 13.40 -0.55
CA GLU A 22 -2.37 13.92 -0.81
C GLU A 22 -2.74 15.06 0.15
N LYS A 23 -2.33 14.97 1.40
CA LYS A 23 -2.52 16.04 2.40
C LYS A 23 -1.50 17.19 2.26
N GLY A 24 -0.48 17.04 1.41
CA GLY A 24 0.58 18.03 1.22
C GLY A 24 1.50 18.16 2.44
N VAL A 25 1.73 17.07 3.15
CA VAL A 25 2.66 16.98 4.29
C VAL A 25 4.07 16.69 3.75
N GLU A 26 4.98 17.63 3.96
CA GLU A 26 6.40 17.45 3.62
C GLU A 26 7.05 16.41 4.52
N HIS A 27 7.76 15.47 3.90
CA HIS A 27 8.42 14.38 4.60
C HIS A 27 9.63 13.85 3.83
N GLU A 28 10.61 13.34 4.58
CA GLU A 28 11.77 12.64 4.06
C GLU A 28 11.57 11.13 4.22
N LEU A 29 12.12 10.35 3.27
CA LEU A 29 12.06 8.90 3.30
C LEU A 29 13.35 8.33 3.87
N VAL A 30 13.25 7.61 4.99
CA VAL A 30 14.35 6.85 5.58
C VAL A 30 14.13 5.38 5.26
N ARG A 31 15.02 4.81 4.44
CA ARG A 31 14.88 3.40 4.01
C ARG A 31 15.23 2.45 5.14
N GLN A 32 14.33 1.51 5.41
CA GLN A 32 14.51 0.42 6.35
C GLN A 32 14.49 -0.94 5.63
N SER A 33 15.13 -1.92 6.24
CA SER A 33 15.09 -3.32 5.80
C SER A 33 14.39 -4.16 6.87
N PRO A 34 13.06 -4.34 6.80
CA PRO A 34 12.28 -4.94 7.89
C PRO A 34 12.64 -6.41 8.18
N TRP A 35 13.42 -7.03 7.33
CA TRP A 35 13.88 -8.42 7.49
C TRP A 35 15.31 -8.54 7.99
N LEU A 36 16.00 -7.42 8.16
CA LEU A 36 17.35 -7.36 8.72
C LEU A 36 17.26 -6.66 10.07
N HIS A 37 17.84 -7.30 11.07
CA HIS A 37 17.89 -6.71 12.40
C HIS A 37 18.69 -5.41 12.36
N GLN A 38 18.09 -4.31 12.86
CA GLN A 38 18.68 -2.98 12.95
C GLN A 38 18.32 -2.42 14.32
N ASP A 39 19.27 -2.45 15.25
CA ASP A 39 19.06 -2.09 16.67
C ASP A 39 18.39 -0.72 16.80
N GLU A 40 18.89 0.30 16.09
CA GLU A 40 18.35 1.66 16.11
C GLU A 40 16.89 1.73 15.67
N PHE A 41 16.48 0.89 14.72
CA PHE A 41 15.09 0.84 14.27
C PHE A 41 14.19 0.05 15.23
N ILE A 42 14.72 -0.97 15.88
CA ILE A 42 14.03 -1.73 16.94
C ILE A 42 13.79 -0.83 18.17
N ASP A 43 14.72 0.06 18.49
CA ASP A 43 14.55 1.05 19.57
C ASP A 43 13.40 2.03 19.26
N LEU A 44 13.20 2.40 17.99
CA LEU A 44 12.06 3.22 17.56
C LEU A 44 10.74 2.43 17.55
N ASN A 45 10.80 1.19 17.08
CA ASN A 45 9.63 0.31 16.99
C ASN A 45 10.01 -1.13 17.34
N PRO A 46 9.71 -1.60 18.56
CA PRO A 46 10.04 -2.96 19.00
C PRO A 46 9.44 -4.07 18.14
N ALA A 47 8.37 -3.79 17.36
CA ALA A 47 7.82 -4.74 16.40
C ALA A 47 8.69 -4.92 15.15
N GLY A 48 9.67 -4.03 14.90
CA GLY A 48 10.55 -4.06 13.74
C GLY A 48 9.84 -3.86 12.39
N GLN A 49 8.63 -3.31 12.42
CA GLN A 49 7.78 -3.15 11.23
C GLN A 49 7.74 -1.71 10.74
N THR A 50 7.71 -1.56 9.43
CA THR A 50 7.46 -0.27 8.77
C THR A 50 5.97 -0.11 8.41
N PRO A 51 5.43 1.14 8.40
CA PRO A 51 6.12 2.42 8.60
C PRO A 51 6.26 2.85 10.07
N VAL A 52 7.24 3.72 10.32
CA VAL A 52 7.31 4.58 11.52
C VAL A 52 7.49 6.02 11.04
N LEU A 53 6.77 6.96 11.61
CA LEU A 53 6.84 8.38 11.26
C LEU A 53 7.32 9.19 12.46
N VAL A 54 8.39 9.97 12.28
CA VAL A 54 9.06 10.70 13.35
C VAL A 54 9.09 12.19 13.03
N GLU A 55 8.78 13.04 14.00
CA GLU A 55 9.07 14.47 13.98
C GLU A 55 9.92 14.85 15.19
N GLU A 56 11.23 14.80 15.02
CA GLU A 56 12.21 15.00 16.11
C GLU A 56 12.02 16.33 16.86
N ALA A 57 11.77 17.43 16.11
CA ALA A 57 11.59 18.76 16.71
C ALA A 57 10.42 18.85 17.71
N LYS A 58 9.45 17.95 17.58
CA LYS A 58 8.29 17.88 18.47
C LYS A 58 8.30 16.66 19.38
N GLY A 59 9.28 15.78 19.24
CA GLY A 59 9.35 14.53 19.99
C GLY A 59 8.20 13.57 19.69
N ILE A 60 7.65 13.61 18.46
CA ILE A 60 6.52 12.77 18.06
C ILE A 60 7.04 11.55 17.31
N VAL A 61 6.65 10.37 17.77
CA VAL A 61 6.87 9.09 17.08
C VAL A 61 5.51 8.41 16.89
N LEU A 62 5.14 8.16 15.64
CA LEU A 62 3.90 7.48 15.28
C LEU A 62 4.23 6.12 14.67
N ILE A 63 3.68 5.07 15.24
CA ILE A 63 3.89 3.68 14.82
C ILE A 63 2.56 3.12 14.36
N ASP A 64 2.61 2.26 13.36
CA ASP A 64 1.47 1.68 12.65
C ASP A 64 0.82 2.62 11.62
N SER A 65 0.59 2.06 10.45
CA SER A 65 0.05 2.81 9.32
C SER A 65 -1.37 3.32 9.53
N GLY A 66 -2.19 2.57 10.28
CA GLY A 66 -3.55 2.98 10.63
C GLY A 66 -3.52 4.16 11.60
N ALA A 67 -2.71 4.06 12.67
CA ALA A 67 -2.54 5.13 13.66
C ALA A 67 -1.98 6.41 13.01
N ILE A 68 -1.00 6.28 12.11
CA ILE A 68 -0.48 7.43 11.35
C ILE A 68 -1.58 8.08 10.51
N CYS A 69 -2.40 7.29 9.81
CA CYS A 69 -3.47 7.82 8.98
C CYS A 69 -4.54 8.54 9.82
N GLU A 70 -4.98 7.94 10.93
CA GLU A 70 -5.97 8.56 11.82
C GLU A 70 -5.42 9.85 12.46
N TYR A 71 -4.14 9.89 12.87
CA TYR A 71 -3.52 11.10 13.38
C TYR A 71 -3.64 12.27 12.40
N PHE A 72 -3.38 12.05 11.11
CA PHE A 72 -3.50 13.12 10.12
C PHE A 72 -4.94 13.44 9.72
N GLU A 73 -5.88 12.53 9.90
CA GLU A 73 -7.31 12.83 9.76
C GLU A 73 -7.84 13.70 10.92
N GLU A 74 -7.31 13.52 12.13
CA GLU A 74 -7.70 14.31 13.29
C GLU A 74 -7.02 15.68 13.35
N THR A 75 -5.80 15.78 12.83
CA THR A 75 -4.97 17.00 12.97
C THR A 75 -4.96 17.91 11.74
N LEU A 76 -5.37 17.41 10.57
CA LEU A 76 -5.38 18.17 9.30
C LEU A 76 -6.73 18.06 8.60
N GLU A 77 -7.43 19.18 8.50
CA GLU A 77 -8.70 19.27 7.75
C GLU A 77 -8.53 19.18 6.23
N LYS A 78 -7.33 19.49 5.72
CA LYS A 78 -7.02 19.48 4.29
C LYS A 78 -7.09 18.07 3.72
N ALA A 79 -7.77 17.91 2.58
CA ALA A 79 -7.92 16.65 1.87
C ALA A 79 -8.39 15.49 2.79
N PRO A 80 -9.62 15.56 3.33
CA PRO A 80 -10.12 14.53 4.23
C PRO A 80 -10.24 13.18 3.50
N MET A 81 -9.61 12.15 4.03
CA MET A 81 -9.63 10.78 3.49
C MET A 81 -10.61 9.86 4.23
N LEU A 82 -11.27 10.38 5.28
CA LEU A 82 -12.42 9.78 5.96
C LEU A 82 -13.66 10.69 5.80
N PRO A 83 -14.15 10.90 4.55
CA PRO A 83 -15.20 11.86 4.28
C PRO A 83 -16.58 11.36 4.72
N GLY A 84 -17.53 12.29 4.85
CA GLY A 84 -18.94 12.01 5.02
C GLY A 84 -19.38 11.75 6.45
N THR A 85 -20.50 11.05 6.59
CA THR A 85 -21.11 10.71 7.87
C THR A 85 -20.35 9.61 8.62
N ALA A 86 -20.74 9.31 9.84
CA ALA A 86 -20.17 8.19 10.59
C ALA A 86 -20.34 6.84 9.85
N LYS A 87 -21.45 6.66 9.12
CA LYS A 87 -21.70 5.48 8.28
C LYS A 87 -20.72 5.40 7.11
N ASP A 88 -20.47 6.52 6.43
CA ASP A 88 -19.55 6.58 5.31
C ASP A 88 -18.12 6.29 5.77
N ARG A 89 -17.71 6.89 6.89
CA ARG A 89 -16.38 6.63 7.50
C ARG A 89 -16.22 5.18 7.98
N ALA A 90 -17.31 4.55 8.45
CA ALA A 90 -17.29 3.12 8.80
C ALA A 90 -17.04 2.24 7.56
N GLU A 91 -17.65 2.58 6.40
CA GLU A 91 -17.42 1.85 5.15
C GLU A 91 -15.97 2.04 4.65
N VAL A 92 -15.41 3.25 4.74
CA VAL A 92 -13.98 3.48 4.43
C VAL A 92 -13.09 2.59 5.30
N ARG A 93 -13.28 2.60 6.63
CA ARG A 93 -12.47 1.79 7.56
C ARG A 93 -12.64 0.28 7.35
N ARG A 94 -13.85 -0.17 7.00
CA ARG A 94 -14.10 -1.57 6.65
C ARG A 94 -13.26 -2.00 5.45
N LEU A 95 -13.19 -1.17 4.41
CA LEU A 95 -12.38 -1.46 3.22
C LEU A 95 -10.87 -1.35 3.52
N VAL A 96 -10.44 -0.36 4.30
CA VAL A 96 -9.05 -0.30 4.79
C VAL A 96 -8.68 -1.60 5.50
N SER A 97 -9.52 -2.08 6.42
CA SER A 97 -9.31 -3.36 7.11
C SER A 97 -9.29 -4.56 6.14
N TRP A 98 -10.13 -4.56 5.11
CA TRP A 98 -10.11 -5.60 4.08
C TRP A 98 -8.75 -5.69 3.39
N PHE A 99 -8.19 -4.54 2.99
CA PHE A 99 -6.91 -4.52 2.28
C PHE A 99 -5.73 -4.77 3.22
N ASP A 100 -5.71 -4.15 4.39
CA ASP A 100 -4.61 -4.27 5.35
C ASP A 100 -4.51 -5.67 5.98
N HIS A 101 -5.62 -6.40 6.09
CA HIS A 101 -5.62 -7.73 6.71
C HIS A 101 -5.89 -8.85 5.70
N LYS A 102 -7.03 -8.82 5.01
CA LYS A 102 -7.43 -9.94 4.16
C LYS A 102 -6.59 -10.01 2.88
N LEU A 103 -6.55 -8.93 2.09
CA LEU A 103 -5.74 -8.89 0.87
C LEU A 103 -4.24 -9.08 1.19
N TYR A 104 -3.77 -8.43 2.26
CA TYR A 104 -2.38 -8.60 2.68
C TYR A 104 -2.08 -10.05 3.04
N GLY A 105 -2.87 -10.66 3.90
CA GLY A 105 -2.63 -12.04 4.38
C GLY A 105 -2.75 -13.10 3.28
N GLU A 106 -3.67 -12.92 2.34
CA GLU A 106 -3.96 -13.90 1.30
C GLU A 106 -3.10 -13.73 0.03
N VAL A 107 -2.64 -12.51 -0.27
CA VAL A 107 -1.97 -12.19 -1.53
C VAL A 107 -0.62 -11.49 -1.33
N VAL A 108 -0.63 -10.29 -0.76
CA VAL A 108 0.56 -9.42 -0.76
C VAL A 108 1.67 -9.99 0.14
N GLY A 109 1.32 -10.47 1.32
CA GLY A 109 2.27 -11.09 2.26
C GLY A 109 2.96 -12.33 1.67
N PRO A 110 2.21 -13.32 1.17
CA PRO A 110 2.78 -14.47 0.45
C PRO A 110 3.68 -14.08 -0.74
N LEU A 111 3.28 -13.09 -1.55
CA LEU A 111 4.13 -12.61 -2.65
C LEU A 111 5.43 -11.97 -2.16
N LEU A 112 5.36 -11.14 -1.11
CA LEU A 112 6.54 -10.53 -0.48
C LEU A 112 7.46 -11.58 0.13
N GLU A 113 6.92 -12.56 0.83
CA GLU A 113 7.70 -13.65 1.41
C GLU A 113 8.45 -14.43 0.33
N GLU A 114 7.72 -14.91 -0.69
CA GLU A 114 8.28 -15.82 -1.69
C GLU A 114 9.19 -15.09 -2.70
N ARG A 115 8.86 -13.87 -3.11
CA ARG A 115 9.59 -13.16 -4.17
C ARG A 115 10.62 -12.17 -3.68
N MET A 116 10.51 -11.72 -2.41
CA MET A 116 11.42 -10.72 -1.85
C MET A 116 12.20 -11.23 -0.65
N ARG A 117 11.51 -11.58 0.47
CA ARG A 117 12.19 -11.92 1.71
C ARG A 117 13.12 -13.12 1.54
N LYS A 118 12.67 -14.19 0.92
CA LYS A 118 13.51 -15.38 0.65
C LYS A 118 14.76 -15.02 -0.15
N ARG A 119 14.66 -14.15 -1.15
CA ARG A 119 15.82 -13.72 -1.95
C ARG A 119 16.82 -12.90 -1.15
N ILE A 120 16.35 -12.07 -0.23
CA ILE A 120 17.22 -11.17 0.55
C ILE A 120 17.85 -11.91 1.74
N VAL A 121 17.08 -12.75 2.44
CA VAL A 121 17.49 -13.33 3.73
C VAL A 121 18.10 -14.71 3.56
N SER A 122 17.34 -15.67 3.02
CA SER A 122 17.75 -17.09 2.99
C SER A 122 18.32 -17.53 1.65
N ARG A 123 18.08 -16.77 0.57
CA ARG A 123 18.41 -17.12 -0.82
C ARG A 123 17.73 -18.40 -1.31
N ASP A 124 16.65 -18.81 -0.64
CA ASP A 124 15.86 -19.96 -1.06
C ASP A 124 15.05 -19.68 -2.32
N PRO A 125 14.79 -20.71 -3.14
CA PRO A 125 13.87 -20.56 -4.27
C PRO A 125 12.43 -20.33 -3.76
N PRO A 126 11.62 -19.56 -4.51
CA PRO A 126 10.22 -19.36 -4.15
C PRO A 126 9.39 -20.64 -4.27
N ASP A 127 8.44 -20.87 -3.36
CA ASP A 127 7.45 -21.95 -3.49
C ASP A 127 6.38 -21.55 -4.52
N THR A 128 6.44 -22.20 -5.67
CA THR A 128 5.51 -21.93 -6.78
C THR A 128 4.06 -22.31 -6.49
N ARG A 129 3.79 -23.16 -5.48
CA ARG A 129 2.43 -23.50 -5.06
C ARG A 129 1.81 -22.32 -4.31
N ILE A 130 2.57 -21.71 -3.39
CA ILE A 130 2.14 -20.51 -2.65
C ILE A 130 1.89 -19.38 -3.62
N LEU A 131 2.80 -19.13 -4.58
CA LEU A 131 2.62 -18.10 -5.58
C LEU A 131 1.37 -18.31 -6.44
N ARG A 132 1.12 -19.54 -6.89
CA ARG A 132 -0.09 -19.85 -7.69
C ARG A 132 -1.37 -19.65 -6.90
N GLU A 133 -1.39 -20.06 -5.63
CA GLU A 133 -2.57 -19.86 -4.77
C GLU A 133 -2.81 -18.36 -4.50
N ALA A 134 -1.77 -17.60 -4.17
CA ALA A 134 -1.89 -16.15 -4.00
C ALA A 134 -2.43 -15.47 -5.26
N MET A 135 -1.94 -15.82 -6.46
CA MET A 135 -2.42 -15.28 -7.73
C MET A 135 -3.88 -15.67 -8.02
N LYS A 136 -4.28 -16.91 -7.68
CA LYS A 136 -5.66 -17.35 -7.84
C LYS A 136 -6.60 -16.58 -6.90
N VAL A 137 -6.22 -16.40 -5.65
CA VAL A 137 -7.01 -15.64 -4.67
C VAL A 137 -7.04 -14.16 -5.02
N ALA A 138 -5.97 -13.61 -5.62
CA ALA A 138 -5.93 -12.24 -6.11
C ALA A 138 -7.09 -11.93 -7.07
N ASN A 139 -7.46 -12.86 -7.96
CA ASN A 139 -8.59 -12.66 -8.87
C ASN A 139 -9.92 -12.44 -8.12
N ALA A 140 -10.17 -13.18 -7.02
CA ALA A 140 -11.37 -12.96 -6.22
C ALA A 140 -11.40 -11.57 -5.56
N HIS A 141 -10.23 -11.03 -5.21
CA HIS A 141 -10.15 -9.64 -4.73
C HIS A 141 -10.40 -8.64 -5.85
N LEU A 142 -9.87 -8.88 -7.06
CA LEU A 142 -10.12 -8.01 -8.21
C LEU A 142 -11.61 -8.07 -8.63
N ASP A 143 -12.26 -9.25 -8.61
CA ASP A 143 -13.72 -9.38 -8.82
C ASP A 143 -14.51 -8.54 -7.81
N TYR A 144 -14.06 -8.54 -6.55
CA TYR A 144 -14.70 -7.72 -5.51
C TYR A 144 -14.53 -6.21 -5.75
N LEU A 145 -13.35 -5.78 -6.21
CA LEU A 145 -13.13 -4.38 -6.58
C LEU A 145 -14.01 -3.99 -7.79
N ASP A 146 -14.06 -4.83 -8.82
CA ASP A 146 -14.94 -4.60 -9.98
C ASP A 146 -16.40 -4.43 -9.54
N TYR A 147 -16.90 -5.32 -8.66
CA TYR A 147 -18.24 -5.20 -8.09
C TYR A 147 -18.48 -3.87 -7.37
N LEU A 148 -17.51 -3.38 -6.57
CA LEU A 148 -17.63 -2.09 -5.89
C LEU A 148 -17.65 -0.93 -6.89
N LEU A 149 -16.77 -0.95 -7.88
CA LEU A 149 -16.57 0.11 -8.87
C LEU A 149 -17.67 0.15 -9.94
N ASP A 150 -18.37 -0.96 -10.16
CA ASP A 150 -19.55 -0.99 -11.03
C ASP A 150 -20.71 -0.13 -10.48
N HIS A 151 -20.73 0.07 -9.15
CA HIS A 151 -21.78 0.81 -8.47
C HIS A 151 -21.30 2.11 -7.80
N ARG A 152 -19.99 2.40 -7.82
CA ARG A 152 -19.38 3.50 -7.12
C ARG A 152 -18.28 4.14 -7.96
N ARG A 153 -18.10 5.45 -7.80
CA ARG A 153 -17.00 6.17 -8.46
C ARG A 153 -15.63 5.85 -7.83
N TRP A 154 -15.60 5.65 -6.51
CA TRP A 154 -14.45 5.26 -5.70
C TRP A 154 -14.85 4.09 -4.81
N LEU A 155 -13.88 3.36 -4.28
CA LEU A 155 -14.15 2.10 -3.58
C LEU A 155 -15.16 2.22 -2.43
N ALA A 156 -15.09 3.31 -1.65
CA ALA A 156 -15.99 3.51 -0.52
C ALA A 156 -17.20 4.40 -0.83
N GLY A 157 -17.30 5.02 -2.02
CA GLY A 157 -18.40 5.94 -2.34
C GLY A 157 -18.10 6.94 -3.45
N PRO A 158 -18.68 8.17 -3.39
CA PRO A 158 -18.60 9.13 -4.49
C PRO A 158 -17.28 9.91 -4.55
N VAL A 159 -16.47 9.91 -3.50
CA VAL A 159 -15.23 10.67 -3.38
C VAL A 159 -14.06 9.78 -2.99
N LEU A 160 -12.85 10.19 -3.40
CA LEU A 160 -11.59 9.54 -3.01
C LEU A 160 -11.48 9.46 -1.49
N SER A 161 -11.02 8.32 -1.00
CA SER A 161 -10.91 8.05 0.43
C SER A 161 -9.66 7.26 0.78
N LEU A 162 -9.43 7.06 2.08
CA LEU A 162 -8.35 6.21 2.58
C LEU A 162 -8.47 4.76 2.07
N ALA A 163 -9.67 4.28 1.76
CA ALA A 163 -9.86 2.95 1.16
C ALA A 163 -9.18 2.84 -0.20
N ASP A 164 -9.28 3.87 -1.04
CA ASP A 164 -8.64 3.90 -2.36
C ASP A 164 -7.11 3.95 -2.24
N LEU A 165 -6.60 4.80 -1.34
CA LEU A 165 -5.16 4.87 -1.08
C LEU A 165 -4.61 3.54 -0.57
N THR A 166 -5.34 2.87 0.33
CA THR A 166 -4.94 1.57 0.88
C THR A 166 -4.95 0.49 -0.19
N ALA A 167 -6.04 0.40 -0.97
CA ALA A 167 -6.13 -0.56 -2.07
C ALA A 167 -5.01 -0.35 -3.09
N ALA A 168 -4.80 0.89 -3.54
CA ALA A 168 -3.76 1.24 -4.50
C ALA A 168 -2.35 0.90 -3.98
N ALA A 169 -2.08 1.14 -2.70
CA ALA A 169 -0.82 0.79 -2.06
C ALA A 169 -0.57 -0.73 -2.11
N HIS A 170 -1.56 -1.53 -1.71
CA HIS A 170 -1.46 -3.00 -1.72
C HIS A 170 -1.35 -3.57 -3.13
N LEU A 171 -2.24 -3.14 -4.05
CA LEU A 171 -2.21 -3.59 -5.43
C LEU A 171 -0.91 -3.22 -6.13
N SER A 172 -0.34 -2.04 -5.82
CA SER A 172 0.94 -1.62 -6.40
C SER A 172 2.10 -2.53 -6.03
N VAL A 173 2.08 -3.13 -4.85
CA VAL A 173 3.08 -4.11 -4.43
C VAL A 173 2.84 -5.46 -5.10
N ALA A 174 1.59 -5.93 -5.12
CA ALA A 174 1.23 -7.17 -5.80
C ALA A 174 1.53 -7.09 -7.32
N ASP A 175 1.24 -5.95 -7.95
CA ASP A 175 1.53 -5.67 -9.35
C ASP A 175 3.04 -5.65 -9.63
N TYR A 176 3.82 -4.91 -8.79
CA TYR A 176 5.29 -4.90 -8.87
C TYR A 176 5.87 -6.31 -8.81
N LEU A 177 5.31 -7.15 -7.96
CA LEU A 177 5.75 -8.54 -7.80
C LEU A 177 5.19 -9.48 -8.87
N GLY A 178 4.41 -8.99 -9.85
CA GLY A 178 3.81 -9.80 -10.92
C GLY A 178 2.79 -10.81 -10.39
N GLY A 179 2.06 -10.43 -9.33
CA GLY A 179 1.07 -11.28 -8.67
C GLY A 179 -0.37 -11.08 -9.15
N LEU A 180 -0.61 -10.15 -10.09
CA LEU A 180 -1.95 -9.81 -10.56
C LEU A 180 -2.14 -10.18 -12.03
N ASP A 181 -3.29 -10.76 -12.36
CA ASP A 181 -3.77 -10.91 -13.72
C ASP A 181 -4.91 -9.91 -13.96
N TRP A 182 -4.61 -8.87 -14.71
CA TRP A 182 -5.54 -7.78 -14.96
C TRP A 182 -6.64 -8.11 -15.99
N ARG A 183 -6.52 -9.25 -16.70
CA ARG A 183 -7.46 -9.64 -17.74
C ARG A 183 -8.84 -9.91 -17.17
N GLY A 184 -9.84 -9.24 -17.70
CA GLY A 184 -11.23 -9.37 -17.27
C GLY A 184 -11.68 -8.38 -16.19
N HIS A 185 -10.75 -7.61 -15.60
CA HIS A 185 -11.03 -6.70 -14.49
C HIS A 185 -11.04 -5.22 -14.95
N LYS A 186 -11.93 -4.89 -15.86
CA LYS A 186 -11.95 -3.59 -16.54
C LYS A 186 -12.13 -2.40 -15.59
N GLN A 187 -13.10 -2.47 -14.69
CA GLN A 187 -13.39 -1.37 -13.74
C GLN A 187 -12.21 -1.13 -12.80
N THR A 188 -11.63 -2.19 -12.31
CA THR A 188 -10.43 -2.11 -11.44
C THR A 188 -9.23 -1.57 -12.20
N MET A 189 -9.01 -1.96 -13.45
CA MET A 189 -7.95 -1.43 -14.31
C MET A 189 -8.11 0.08 -14.54
N GLU A 190 -9.31 0.53 -14.90
CA GLU A 190 -9.62 1.94 -15.12
C GLU A 190 -9.40 2.77 -13.83
N TRP A 191 -9.92 2.30 -12.70
CA TRP A 191 -9.69 2.92 -11.41
C TRP A 191 -8.19 2.95 -11.04
N TYR A 192 -7.48 1.84 -11.24
CA TYR A 192 -6.05 1.78 -10.91
C TYR A 192 -5.20 2.68 -11.82
N ALA A 193 -5.56 2.82 -13.10
CA ALA A 193 -4.93 3.80 -14.00
C ALA A 193 -5.13 5.25 -13.49
N VAL A 194 -6.34 5.58 -13.00
CA VAL A 194 -6.59 6.87 -12.33
C VAL A 194 -5.70 7.04 -11.10
N MET A 195 -5.55 6.01 -10.26
CA MET A 195 -4.65 6.06 -9.11
C MET A 195 -3.18 6.25 -9.53
N LYS A 196 -2.70 5.51 -10.53
CA LYS A 196 -1.34 5.62 -11.08
C LYS A 196 -1.04 7.02 -11.65
N SER A 197 -2.04 7.70 -12.21
CA SER A 197 -1.90 9.05 -12.76
C SER A 197 -1.71 10.15 -11.71
N ARG A 198 -2.06 9.88 -10.45
CA ARG A 198 -1.97 10.88 -9.36
C ARG A 198 -0.52 11.24 -9.04
N PRO A 199 -0.23 12.52 -8.77
CA PRO A 199 1.10 12.95 -8.35
C PRO A 199 1.64 12.17 -7.14
N SER A 200 0.77 11.79 -6.20
CA SER A 200 1.10 11.02 -5.00
C SER A 200 1.57 9.59 -5.32
N PHE A 201 1.06 8.99 -6.39
CA PHE A 201 1.39 7.61 -6.77
C PHE A 201 2.61 7.52 -7.71
N ARG A 202 2.84 8.54 -8.53
CA ARG A 202 3.90 8.53 -9.58
C ARG A 202 5.28 8.10 -9.08
N PRO A 203 5.75 8.49 -7.88
CA PRO A 203 7.05 8.06 -7.38
C PRO A 203 7.21 6.53 -7.33
N PHE A 204 6.14 5.77 -7.08
CA PHE A 204 6.20 4.31 -7.02
C PHE A 204 6.51 3.67 -8.38
N LEU A 205 6.08 4.30 -9.48
CA LEU A 205 6.31 3.78 -10.82
C LEU A 205 7.79 3.78 -11.19
N GLY A 206 8.56 4.71 -10.62
CA GLY A 206 10.01 4.81 -10.82
C GLY A 206 10.85 3.97 -9.87
N GLU A 207 10.27 3.45 -8.79
CA GLU A 207 11.03 2.65 -7.82
C GLU A 207 11.50 1.32 -8.42
N ARG A 208 12.73 0.95 -8.09
CA ARG A 208 13.33 -0.33 -8.51
C ARG A 208 14.01 -0.99 -7.33
N MET A 209 13.81 -2.30 -7.22
CA MET A 209 14.51 -3.14 -6.25
C MET A 209 15.62 -3.92 -6.94
N GLU A 210 16.78 -4.00 -6.29
CA GLU A 210 17.95 -4.70 -6.86
C GLU A 210 17.69 -6.19 -7.11
N VAL A 211 16.86 -6.80 -6.27
CA VAL A 211 16.64 -8.27 -6.27
C VAL A 211 15.55 -8.73 -7.22
N ILE A 212 14.68 -7.82 -7.68
CA ILE A 212 13.57 -8.15 -8.58
C ILE A 212 13.13 -6.92 -9.38
N ALA A 213 13.03 -7.08 -10.69
CA ALA A 213 12.41 -6.09 -11.58
C ALA A 213 10.89 -6.29 -11.64
N PRO A 214 10.10 -5.21 -11.76
CA PRO A 214 8.67 -5.32 -11.98
C PRO A 214 8.36 -5.81 -13.41
N PRO A 215 7.14 -6.30 -13.67
CA PRO A 215 6.63 -6.55 -15.02
C PRO A 215 6.69 -5.29 -15.91
N SER A 216 6.78 -5.49 -17.23
CA SER A 216 6.94 -4.39 -18.19
C SER A 216 5.78 -3.41 -18.29
N HIS A 217 4.60 -3.76 -17.75
CA HIS A 217 3.44 -2.88 -17.68
C HIS A 217 3.37 -2.03 -16.41
N TYR A 218 4.19 -2.35 -15.40
CA TYR A 218 4.08 -1.74 -14.06
C TYR A 218 4.22 -0.21 -14.07
N ASP A 219 5.18 0.32 -14.82
CA ASP A 219 5.47 1.75 -14.88
C ASP A 219 4.59 2.52 -15.89
N LYS A 220 3.77 1.82 -16.66
CA LYS A 220 2.81 2.45 -17.56
C LYS A 220 1.56 2.87 -16.78
N VAL A 221 1.11 4.10 -17.00
CA VAL A 221 -0.14 4.59 -16.42
C VAL A 221 -1.32 3.84 -17.03
N ASP A 222 -1.31 3.71 -18.35
CA ASP A 222 -2.33 2.97 -19.10
C ASP A 222 -1.88 1.53 -19.34
N PHE A 223 -2.78 0.59 -19.15
CA PHE A 223 -2.53 -0.85 -19.39
C PHE A 223 -2.58 -1.23 -20.88
N PHE A 224 -2.87 -0.28 -21.76
CA PHE A 224 -3.15 -0.47 -23.19
C PHE A 224 -1.99 -0.01 -24.05
#